data_59954de891e1de391fb4b2178266e1fb
#
_entry.id   59954de891e1de391fb4b2178266e1fb
#
_cell.length_a   1.000
_cell.length_b   1.000
_cell.length_c   1.000
_cell.angle_alpha   90.00
_cell.angle_beta   90.00
_cell.angle_gamma   90.00
#
_symmetry.space_group_name_H-M   'P 1'
#
loop_
_entity.id
_entity.type
_entity.pdbx_description
1 polymer ?
#
loop_
_entity_poly.entity_id
_entity_poly.type
_entity_poly.pdbx_seq_one_letter_code
_entity_poly.pdbx_strand_id
1 'polypeptide(L)'
;DTELQKKVGTEKYDIVVANILADVIIPMAPVIPDRLKEGGYFITSGIIDFKENEVKEAIEAAGLKVIEINHQGEWVNITAQKLTK
;
A
#
# COMPACT_ATOMS: atom_id res chain seq x y z
N ASP A 1 9.37 -3.16 -7.96
CA ASP A 1 10.77 -2.88 -8.24
C ASP A 1 11.67 -3.97 -7.68
N THR A 2 12.41 -4.64 -8.56
CA THR A 2 13.22 -5.79 -8.20
C THR A 2 14.33 -5.43 -7.21
N GLU A 3 14.94 -4.27 -7.42
CA GLU A 3 16.03 -3.82 -6.58
C GLU A 3 15.54 -3.50 -5.17
N LEU A 4 14.38 -2.85 -5.09
CA LEU A 4 13.77 -2.57 -3.81
C LEU A 4 13.40 -3.86 -3.09
N GLN A 5 12.87 -4.84 -3.81
CA GLN A 5 12.53 -6.13 -3.23
C GLN A 5 13.77 -6.83 -2.67
N LYS A 6 14.88 -6.75 -3.37
CA LYS A 6 16.14 -7.32 -2.88
C LYS A 6 16.61 -6.63 -1.61
N LYS A 7 16.53 -5.30 -1.58
CA LYS A 7 16.93 -4.53 -0.41
C LYS A 7 16.06 -4.83 0.79
N VAL A 8 14.75 -4.93 0.55
CA VAL A 8 13.80 -5.21 1.61
C VAL A 8 14.10 -6.58 2.22
N GLY A 9 14.28 -7.60 1.37
CA GLY A 9 14.61 -8.95 1.82
C GLY A 9 13.71 -9.41 2.95
N THR A 10 14.31 -9.68 4.11
CA THR A 10 13.60 -10.05 5.32
C THR A 10 13.37 -8.86 6.26
N GLU A 11 13.92 -7.70 5.92
CA GLU A 11 13.76 -6.52 6.76
C GLU A 11 12.34 -5.98 6.67
N LYS A 12 11.90 -5.35 7.75
CA LYS A 12 10.60 -4.73 7.83
C LYS A 12 10.75 -3.24 8.07
N TYR A 13 9.80 -2.48 7.59
CA TYR A 13 9.85 -1.03 7.62
C TYR A 13 8.67 -0.45 8.39
N ASP A 14 8.89 0.72 8.99
CA ASP A 14 7.81 1.46 9.65
C ASP A 14 6.86 2.08 8.63
N ILE A 15 7.39 2.46 7.48
CA ILE A 15 6.60 3.09 6.41
C ILE A 15 7.07 2.55 5.08
N VAL A 16 6.11 2.15 4.25
CA VAL A 16 6.36 1.80 2.84
C VAL A 16 5.53 2.74 1.98
N VAL A 17 6.19 3.43 1.06
CA VAL A 17 5.53 4.37 0.15
C VAL A 17 5.60 3.83 -1.27
N ALA A 18 4.47 3.81 -1.95
CA ALA A 18 4.39 3.38 -3.34
C ALA A 18 3.73 4.47 -4.18
N ASN A 19 4.47 5.01 -5.13
CA ASN A 19 3.95 5.97 -6.11
C ASN A 19 3.96 5.30 -7.47
N ILE A 20 3.04 4.36 -7.66
CA ILE A 20 2.99 3.51 -8.84
C ILE A 20 1.54 3.31 -9.28
N LEU A 21 1.37 2.75 -10.46
CA LEU A 21 0.05 2.52 -11.04
C LEU A 21 -0.74 1.51 -10.21
N ALA A 22 -2.07 1.68 -10.22
CA ALA A 22 -2.97 0.79 -9.50
C ALA A 22 -2.78 -0.67 -9.93
N ASP A 23 -2.57 -0.91 -11.21
CA ASP A 23 -2.39 -2.26 -11.74
C ASP A 23 -1.13 -2.94 -11.20
N VAL A 24 -0.18 -2.17 -10.70
CA VAL A 24 1.02 -2.70 -10.05
C VAL A 24 0.79 -2.87 -8.55
N ILE A 25 0.06 -1.94 -7.94
CA ILE A 25 -0.23 -1.99 -6.51
C ILE A 25 -1.08 -3.21 -6.16
N ILE A 26 -2.11 -3.48 -6.95
CA ILE A 26 -3.06 -4.56 -6.65
C ILE A 26 -2.36 -5.92 -6.50
N PRO A 27 -1.51 -6.36 -7.44
CA PRO A 27 -0.81 -7.62 -7.22
C PRO A 27 0.27 -7.57 -6.14
N MET A 28 0.75 -6.38 -5.79
CA MET A 28 1.74 -6.23 -4.71
C MET A 28 1.12 -6.27 -3.32
N ALA A 29 -0.14 -5.91 -3.19
CA ALA A 29 -0.77 -5.74 -1.89
C ALA A 29 -0.59 -6.94 -0.96
N PRO A 30 -0.72 -8.19 -1.43
CA PRO A 30 -0.58 -9.34 -0.53
C PRO A 30 0.78 -9.48 0.14
N VAL A 31 1.84 -8.93 -0.45
CA VAL A 31 3.19 -9.04 0.14
C VAL A 31 3.55 -7.87 1.05
N ILE A 32 2.79 -6.79 0.99
CA ILE A 32 3.10 -5.59 1.77
C ILE A 32 3.07 -5.83 3.27
N PRO A 33 2.09 -6.54 3.84
CA PRO A 33 2.08 -6.76 5.29
C PRO A 33 3.36 -7.42 5.82
N ASP A 34 3.96 -8.30 5.02
CA ASP A 34 5.19 -8.97 5.42
C ASP A 34 6.39 -8.03 5.44
N ARG A 35 6.26 -6.87 4.80
CA ARG A 35 7.33 -5.87 4.75
C ARG A 35 7.12 -4.74 5.74
N LEU A 36 6.00 -4.74 6.46
CA LEU A 36 5.71 -3.72 7.46
C LEU A 36 5.87 -4.26 8.86
N LYS A 37 6.41 -3.43 9.74
CA LYS A 37 6.37 -3.70 11.17
C LYS A 37 4.94 -3.52 11.65
N GLU A 38 4.61 -4.14 12.77
CA GLU A 38 3.30 -3.94 13.39
C GLU A 38 3.11 -2.46 13.68
N GLY A 39 1.96 -1.93 13.30
CA GLY A 39 1.67 -0.51 13.42
C GLY A 39 2.24 0.32 12.28
N GLY A 40 2.95 -0.30 11.35
CA GLY A 40 3.56 0.41 10.22
C GLY A 40 2.53 0.87 9.20
N TYR A 41 2.93 1.83 8.36
CA TYR A 41 2.04 2.44 7.38
C TYR A 41 2.42 2.08 5.96
N PHE A 42 1.41 1.86 5.14
CA PHE A 42 1.56 1.71 3.70
C PHE A 42 0.85 2.88 3.03
N ILE A 43 1.61 3.72 2.34
CA ILE A 43 1.10 4.92 1.71
C ILE A 43 1.20 4.77 0.21
N THR A 44 0.07 4.84 -0.50
CA THR A 44 0.05 4.80 -1.96
C THR A 44 -0.35 6.17 -2.49
N SER A 45 0.23 6.54 -3.63
CA SER A 45 -0.12 7.78 -4.30
C SER A 45 -0.13 7.56 -5.82
N GLY A 46 -0.75 8.51 -6.56
CA GLY A 46 -0.81 8.41 -8.00
C GLY A 46 -1.83 7.41 -8.51
N ILE A 47 -2.82 7.05 -7.70
CA ILE A 47 -3.90 6.15 -8.11
C ILE A 47 -4.95 6.97 -8.84
N ILE A 48 -5.32 6.54 -10.05
CA ILE A 48 -6.42 7.20 -10.76
C ILE A 48 -7.74 6.91 -10.04
N ASP A 49 -8.62 7.89 -9.98
CA ASP A 49 -9.81 7.84 -9.12
C ASP A 49 -10.74 6.65 -9.38
N PHE A 50 -10.91 6.25 -10.64
CA PHE A 50 -11.80 5.12 -10.93
C PHE A 50 -11.21 3.77 -10.52
N LYS A 51 -9.95 3.73 -10.09
CA LYS A 51 -9.32 2.51 -9.56
C LYS A 51 -9.29 2.50 -8.02
N GLU A 52 -9.82 3.53 -7.40
CA GLU A 52 -9.77 3.66 -5.94
C GLU A 52 -10.32 2.44 -5.23
N ASN A 53 -11.50 1.99 -5.61
CA ASN A 53 -12.14 0.85 -4.93
C ASN A 53 -11.35 -0.44 -5.10
N GLU A 54 -10.80 -0.68 -6.29
CA GLU A 54 -10.02 -1.88 -6.54
C GLU A 54 -8.76 -1.92 -5.68
N VAL A 55 -8.07 -0.79 -5.58
CA VAL A 55 -6.87 -0.70 -4.75
C VAL A 55 -7.21 -0.83 -3.27
N LYS A 56 -8.27 -0.14 -2.84
CA LYS A 56 -8.72 -0.22 -1.45
C LYS A 56 -9.06 -1.65 -1.07
N GLU A 57 -9.80 -2.36 -1.91
CA GLU A 57 -10.18 -3.73 -1.64
C GLU A 57 -8.95 -4.65 -1.58
N ALA A 58 -7.99 -4.44 -2.47
CA ALA A 58 -6.77 -5.24 -2.47
C ALA A 58 -5.97 -5.03 -1.17
N ILE A 59 -5.88 -3.79 -0.72
CA ILE A 59 -5.19 -3.45 0.51
C ILE A 59 -5.89 -4.07 1.72
N GLU A 60 -7.20 -3.98 1.76
CA GLU A 60 -7.98 -4.56 2.86
C GLU A 60 -7.93 -6.09 2.84
N ALA A 61 -7.98 -6.69 1.66
CA ALA A 61 -7.87 -8.14 1.52
C ALA A 61 -6.52 -8.65 2.00
N ALA A 62 -5.49 -7.81 1.93
CA ALA A 62 -4.15 -8.17 2.42
C ALA A 62 -4.06 -8.08 3.95
N GLY A 63 -5.08 -7.58 4.62
CA GLY A 63 -5.10 -7.49 6.08
C GLY A 63 -4.69 -6.15 6.64
N LEU A 64 -4.52 -5.15 5.79
CA LEU A 64 -4.21 -3.80 6.24
C LEU A 64 -5.50 -3.01 6.45
N LYS A 65 -5.45 -2.05 7.36
CA LYS A 65 -6.59 -1.17 7.61
C LYS A 65 -6.39 0.15 6.87
N VAL A 66 -7.32 0.49 5.99
CA VAL A 66 -7.29 1.79 5.32
C VAL A 66 -7.74 2.85 6.33
N ILE A 67 -6.88 3.82 6.61
CA ILE A 67 -7.15 4.84 7.61
C ILE A 67 -7.40 6.21 7.01
N GLU A 68 -6.96 6.44 5.78
CA GLU A 68 -7.18 7.74 5.15
C GLU A 68 -7.17 7.59 3.64
N ILE A 69 -8.06 8.31 2.97
CA ILE A 69 -8.11 8.40 1.52
C ILE A 69 -8.23 9.88 1.18
N ASN A 70 -7.29 10.38 0.39
CA ASN A 70 -7.28 11.77 -0.05
C ASN A 70 -7.46 11.84 -1.56
N HIS A 71 -8.28 12.78 -2.00
CA HIS A 71 -8.52 13.01 -3.42
C HIS A 71 -7.94 14.35 -3.84
N GLN A 72 -7.21 14.35 -4.96
CA GLN A 72 -6.70 15.57 -5.58
C GLN A 72 -7.00 15.48 -7.07
N GLY A 73 -8.10 16.13 -7.50
CA GLY A 73 -8.54 16.03 -8.88
C GLY A 73 -8.84 14.58 -9.23
N GLU A 74 -8.12 14.06 -10.23
CA GLU A 74 -8.29 12.68 -10.67
C GLU A 74 -7.44 11.69 -9.89
N TRP A 75 -6.60 12.16 -8.96
CA TRP A 75 -5.65 11.31 -8.26
C TRP A 75 -6.07 11.04 -6.84
N VAL A 76 -5.76 9.84 -6.37
CA VAL A 76 -6.14 9.39 -5.04
C VAL A 76 -4.89 8.90 -4.31
N ASN A 77 -4.79 9.25 -3.05
CA ASN A 77 -3.76 8.74 -2.15
C ASN A 77 -4.46 7.92 -1.07
N ILE A 78 -3.96 6.72 -0.83
CA ILE A 78 -4.53 5.84 0.20
C ILE A 78 -3.45 5.53 1.22
N THR A 79 -3.76 5.75 2.49
CA THR A 79 -2.89 5.40 3.61
C THR A 79 -3.54 4.25 4.37
N ALA A 80 -2.77 3.20 4.56
CA ALA A 80 -3.22 2.03 5.31
C ALA A 80 -2.21 1.71 6.41
N GLN A 81 -2.66 0.99 7.41
CA GLN A 81 -1.83 0.64 8.56
C GLN A 81 -1.90 -0.84 8.84
N LYS A 82 -0.75 -1.44 9.16
CA LYS A 82 -0.70 -2.81 9.62
C LYS A 82 -1.08 -2.82 11.10
N LEU A 83 -2.16 -3.52 11.40
CA LEU A 83 -2.65 -3.56 12.77
C LEU A 83 -1.78 -4.47 13.63
N THR A 84 -1.59 -4.06 14.88
CA THR A 84 -0.96 -4.92 15.87
C THR A 84 -2.00 -5.90 16.41
N LYS A 85 -1.53 -7.06 16.77
CA LYS A 85 -2.40 -8.05 17.39
C LYS A 85 -2.31 -7.98 18.90
#